data_ce587c1c8c74974dd72a05091d0a2866
#
_entry.id   ce587c1c8c74974dd72a05091d0a2866
#
_cell.length_a   1.000
_cell.length_b   1.000
_cell.length_c   1.000
_cell.angle_alpha   90.00
_cell.angle_beta   90.00
_cell.angle_gamma   90.00
#
_symmetry.space_group_name_H-M   'P 1'
#
loop_
_entity.id
_entity.type
_entity.pdbx_description
1 polymer ?
#
loop_
_entity_poly.entity_id
_entity_poly.type
_entity_poly.pdbx_seq_one_letter_code
_entity_poly.pdbx_strand_id
1 'polypeptide(L)'
;MRVYVAGNITVDETWSIADIPLKGASIHGNKMSQDIGGKGANQAILLSRCGIETHLIAATGQDSNGIWIRQQLTQEPLYLLPAEPVHPFSDTSLILNSADGDNAIITSTGAAEALSLDTIVSHLAAARPGDMLLQQGNFSPEKTHALFQLAKSRGLITVFNPSPVHAGFSACWPLVDIAVVNQHEARQLQPEAVKTLVVTHGSAGAWLIQGSQRTFCPAQPVQALDTTGAGDTFLAVMLASALIRQVQTDKLALTHASQAAAITVSRRGTLSAFPSVHELAALLRAGGE
;
A
#
# COMPACT_ATOMS: atom_id res chain seq x y z
N MET A 1 0.95 11.77 -16.02
CA MET A 1 -0.06 11.23 -15.08
C MET A 1 0.60 11.11 -13.73
N ARG A 2 -0.03 11.65 -12.70
CA ARG A 2 0.42 11.63 -11.31
C ARG A 2 -0.38 10.63 -10.51
N VAL A 3 0.22 10.06 -9.47
CA VAL A 3 -0.50 9.23 -8.50
C VAL A 3 -0.48 9.92 -7.14
N TYR A 4 -1.65 10.20 -6.61
CA TYR A 4 -1.86 10.67 -5.25
C TYR A 4 -2.25 9.48 -4.38
N VAL A 5 -1.41 9.15 -3.41
CA VAL A 5 -1.68 8.08 -2.44
C VAL A 5 -2.14 8.74 -1.15
N ALA A 6 -3.45 8.68 -0.88
CA ALA A 6 -4.00 9.14 0.38
C ALA A 6 -4.10 7.96 1.35
N GLY A 7 -3.21 7.92 2.34
CA GLY A 7 -3.08 6.77 3.21
C GLY A 7 -2.31 7.05 4.49
N ASN A 8 -1.74 6.01 5.06
CA ASN A 8 -0.95 6.07 6.28
C ASN A 8 0.54 5.86 6.04
N ILE A 9 1.32 6.28 7.01
CA ILE A 9 2.73 5.95 7.18
C ILE A 9 2.97 5.60 8.65
N THR A 10 3.74 4.57 8.92
CA THR A 10 4.09 4.11 10.27
C THR A 10 5.59 3.91 10.42
N VAL A 11 6.05 3.86 11.65
CA VAL A 11 7.32 3.24 11.99
C VAL A 11 7.03 1.82 12.45
N ASP A 12 7.51 0.84 11.72
CA ASP A 12 7.36 -0.57 12.07
C ASP A 12 8.55 -1.01 12.91
N GLU A 13 8.30 -1.39 14.16
CA GLU A 13 9.30 -1.92 15.08
C GLU A 13 9.09 -3.41 15.30
N THR A 14 10.05 -4.21 14.86
CA THR A 14 10.01 -5.67 15.06
C THR A 14 10.80 -6.06 16.31
N TRP A 15 10.16 -6.81 17.18
CA TRP A 15 10.73 -7.31 18.42
C TRP A 15 10.68 -8.83 18.47
N SER A 16 11.76 -9.45 18.92
CA SER A 16 11.78 -10.87 19.26
C SER A 16 11.51 -11.05 20.76
N ILE A 17 10.56 -11.90 21.08
CA ILE A 17 10.12 -12.23 22.45
C ILE A 17 10.07 -13.75 22.64
N ALA A 18 10.08 -14.21 23.87
CA ALA A 18 9.96 -15.63 24.15
C ALA A 18 8.54 -16.15 23.86
N ASP A 19 7.53 -15.39 24.26
CA ASP A 19 6.11 -15.70 24.09
C ASP A 19 5.28 -14.42 24.10
N ILE A 20 4.08 -14.43 23.50
CA ILE A 20 3.14 -13.31 23.53
C ILE A 20 2.70 -13.06 24.98
N PRO A 21 2.84 -11.84 25.54
CA PRO A 21 2.56 -11.60 26.94
C PRO A 21 1.07 -11.77 27.27
N LEU A 22 0.81 -12.51 28.36
CA LEU A 22 -0.53 -12.62 28.92
C LEU A 22 -0.94 -11.32 29.63
N LYS A 23 -2.24 -11.13 29.84
CA LYS A 23 -2.77 -9.97 30.55
C LYS A 23 -2.11 -9.80 31.93
N GLY A 24 -1.50 -8.65 32.16
CA GLY A 24 -0.79 -8.31 33.40
C GLY A 24 0.66 -8.79 33.46
N ALA A 25 1.15 -9.52 32.45
CA ALA A 25 2.54 -9.95 32.40
C ALA A 25 3.47 -8.81 31.94
N SER A 26 4.70 -8.82 32.47
CA SER A 26 5.82 -8.00 32.01
C SER A 26 6.90 -8.95 31.49
N ILE A 27 7.35 -8.75 30.26
CA ILE A 27 8.34 -9.60 29.61
C ILE A 27 9.52 -8.79 29.10
N HIS A 28 10.64 -9.46 28.85
CA HIS A 28 11.78 -8.90 28.12
C HIS A 28 11.69 -9.28 26.65
N GLY A 29 12.11 -8.37 25.76
CA GLY A 29 12.22 -8.60 24.33
C GLY A 29 13.43 -7.88 23.75
N ASN A 30 13.88 -8.30 22.58
CA ASN A 30 14.96 -7.69 21.84
C ASN A 30 14.41 -6.99 20.59
N LYS A 31 14.70 -5.68 20.44
CA LYS A 31 14.40 -4.95 19.19
C LYS A 31 15.29 -5.49 18.07
N MET A 32 14.66 -6.00 17.02
CA MET A 32 15.34 -6.61 15.87
C MET A 32 15.54 -5.63 14.73
N SER A 33 14.52 -4.80 14.44
CA SER A 33 14.56 -3.85 13.34
C SER A 33 13.62 -2.66 13.59
N GLN A 34 13.87 -1.61 12.83
CA GLN A 34 12.99 -0.47 12.66
C GLN A 34 12.94 -0.16 11.17
N ASP A 35 11.75 -0.04 10.60
CA ASP A 35 11.56 0.19 9.17
C ASP A 35 10.39 1.15 8.93
N ILE A 36 10.32 1.73 7.73
CA ILE A 36 9.12 2.44 7.26
C ILE A 36 8.05 1.39 7.00
N GLY A 37 6.86 1.65 7.50
CA GLY A 37 5.66 0.86 7.27
C GLY A 37 4.47 1.72 6.90
N GLY A 38 3.31 1.08 6.91
CA GLY A 38 2.05 1.66 6.45
C GLY A 38 1.83 1.44 4.96
N LYS A 39 0.66 0.89 4.61
CA LYS A 39 0.33 0.55 3.21
C LYS A 39 0.39 1.75 2.28
N GLY A 40 -0.03 2.93 2.75
CA GLY A 40 0.07 4.17 1.99
C GLY A 40 1.51 4.48 1.59
N ALA A 41 2.42 4.48 2.57
CA ALA A 41 3.83 4.73 2.33
C ALA A 41 4.46 3.66 1.44
N ASN A 42 4.22 2.37 1.72
CA ASN A 42 4.75 1.25 0.94
C ASN A 42 4.39 1.37 -0.54
N GLN A 43 3.10 1.59 -0.84
CA GLN A 43 2.60 1.70 -2.21
C GLN A 43 3.14 2.96 -2.91
N ALA A 44 3.25 4.09 -2.18
CA ALA A 44 3.80 5.33 -2.74
C ALA A 44 5.30 5.22 -3.06
N ILE A 45 6.10 4.64 -2.17
CA ILE A 45 7.52 4.38 -2.38
C ILE A 45 7.74 3.50 -3.62
N LEU A 46 7.00 2.41 -3.71
CA LEU A 46 7.12 1.47 -4.83
C LEU A 46 6.72 2.09 -6.17
N LEU A 47 5.63 2.88 -6.20
CA LEU A 47 5.21 3.63 -7.39
C LEU A 47 6.29 4.63 -7.83
N SER A 48 6.85 5.38 -6.87
CA SER A 48 7.91 6.36 -7.17
C SER A 48 9.19 5.70 -7.66
N ARG A 49 9.59 4.57 -7.07
CA ARG A 49 10.74 3.77 -7.54
C ARG A 49 10.53 3.20 -8.95
N CYS A 50 9.29 3.00 -9.38
CA CYS A 50 8.94 2.67 -10.76
C CYS A 50 9.03 3.86 -11.74
N GLY A 51 9.37 5.07 -11.26
CA GLY A 51 9.45 6.27 -12.08
C GLY A 51 8.11 7.02 -12.26
N ILE A 52 7.09 6.70 -11.47
CA ILE A 52 5.82 7.41 -11.47
C ILE A 52 5.90 8.63 -10.54
N GLU A 53 5.51 9.81 -11.02
CA GLU A 53 5.37 11.01 -10.18
C GLU A 53 4.32 10.75 -9.10
N THR A 54 4.78 10.56 -7.85
CA THR A 54 3.96 10.08 -6.74
C THR A 54 3.93 11.09 -5.59
N HIS A 55 2.73 11.41 -5.12
CA HIS A 55 2.47 12.25 -3.98
C HIS A 55 1.84 11.40 -2.87
N LEU A 56 2.56 11.20 -1.77
CA LEU A 56 2.05 10.54 -0.58
C LEU A 56 1.38 11.59 0.32
N ILE A 57 0.07 11.50 0.51
CA ILE A 57 -0.69 12.33 1.42
C ILE A 57 -0.92 11.52 2.69
N ALA A 58 -0.04 11.72 3.69
CA ALA A 58 -0.03 10.98 4.94
C ALA A 58 0.45 11.88 6.09
N ALA A 59 -0.09 11.63 7.28
CA ALA A 59 0.27 12.37 8.47
C ALA A 59 1.55 11.82 9.11
N THR A 60 2.41 12.72 9.59
CA THR A 60 3.54 12.41 10.46
C THR A 60 3.44 13.18 11.77
N GLY A 61 4.11 12.69 12.81
CA GLY A 61 4.18 13.35 14.11
C GLY A 61 5.30 14.39 14.21
N GLN A 62 5.24 15.16 15.30
CA GLN A 62 6.32 16.09 15.73
C GLN A 62 7.44 15.39 16.49
N ASP A 63 7.26 14.10 16.80
CA ASP A 63 8.16 13.27 17.58
C ASP A 63 9.41 12.83 16.78
N SER A 64 10.31 12.12 17.47
CA SER A 64 11.53 11.56 16.85
C SER A 64 11.22 10.62 15.68
N ASN A 65 10.11 9.88 15.75
CA ASN A 65 9.67 9.00 14.67
C ASN A 65 9.27 9.81 13.43
N GLY A 66 8.55 10.93 13.59
CA GLY A 66 8.21 11.80 12.48
C GLY A 66 9.44 12.46 11.82
N ILE A 67 10.43 12.84 12.61
CA ILE A 67 11.72 13.34 12.09
C ILE A 67 12.40 12.23 11.28
N TRP A 68 12.48 11.02 11.85
CA TRP A 68 13.12 9.88 11.21
C TRP A 68 12.40 9.49 9.90
N ILE A 69 11.05 9.40 9.90
CA ILE A 69 10.25 9.14 8.69
C ILE A 69 10.60 10.13 7.58
N ARG A 70 10.58 11.44 7.88
CA ARG A 70 10.87 12.47 6.88
C ARG A 70 12.29 12.35 6.35
N GLN A 71 13.28 12.03 7.20
CA GLN A 71 14.65 11.77 6.77
C GLN A 71 14.74 10.55 5.83
N GLN A 72 14.08 9.43 6.16
CA GLN A 72 14.09 8.26 5.30
C GLN A 72 13.46 8.56 3.93
N LEU A 73 12.34 9.26 3.91
CA LEU A 73 11.65 9.59 2.67
C LEU A 73 12.39 10.59 1.77
N THR A 74 13.37 11.34 2.29
CA THR A 74 14.25 12.18 1.42
C THR A 74 15.08 11.34 0.46
N GLN A 75 15.27 10.05 0.73
CA GLN A 75 16.00 9.13 -0.14
C GLN A 75 15.11 8.51 -1.24
N GLU A 76 13.81 8.75 -1.19
CA GLU A 76 12.85 8.20 -2.13
C GLU A 76 12.37 9.27 -3.12
N PRO A 77 12.14 8.94 -4.40
CA PRO A 77 11.75 9.91 -5.41
C PRO A 77 10.24 10.24 -5.37
N LEU A 78 9.70 10.56 -4.18
CA LEU A 78 8.30 10.90 -3.94
C LEU A 78 8.15 12.23 -3.21
N TYR A 79 6.93 12.78 -3.19
CA TYR A 79 6.58 13.96 -2.41
C TYR A 79 5.71 13.56 -1.23
N LEU A 80 6.16 13.87 0.01
CA LEU A 80 5.34 13.72 1.22
C LEU A 80 4.52 15.00 1.46
N LEU A 81 3.22 14.86 1.66
CA LEU A 81 2.26 15.93 1.90
C LEU A 81 1.34 15.60 3.09
N PRO A 82 1.07 16.51 4.01
CA PRO A 82 1.78 17.80 4.17
C PRO A 82 3.25 17.60 4.56
N ALA A 83 4.11 18.53 4.18
CA ALA A 83 5.53 18.50 4.57
C ALA A 83 5.70 18.69 6.08
N GLU A 84 4.79 19.44 6.71
CA GLU A 84 4.79 19.69 8.15
C GLU A 84 4.00 18.62 8.91
N PRO A 85 4.42 18.27 10.14
CA PRO A 85 3.70 17.30 10.96
C PRO A 85 2.32 17.83 11.38
N VAL A 86 1.33 16.93 11.42
CA VAL A 86 -0.07 17.27 11.75
C VAL A 86 -0.54 16.71 13.08
N HIS A 87 0.29 15.91 13.77
CA HIS A 87 -0.05 15.27 15.04
C HIS A 87 1.16 15.30 15.99
N PRO A 88 0.99 15.28 17.32
CA PRO A 88 2.11 15.19 18.24
C PRO A 88 2.97 13.93 18.05
N PHE A 89 2.35 12.79 17.77
CA PHE A 89 3.01 11.49 17.63
C PHE A 89 2.79 10.89 16.25
N SER A 90 3.83 10.27 15.69
CA SER A 90 3.72 9.44 14.49
C SER A 90 3.06 8.11 14.81
N ASP A 91 2.36 7.53 13.83
CA ASP A 91 1.85 6.18 13.98
C ASP A 91 2.98 5.16 13.96
N THR A 92 2.84 4.12 14.77
CA THR A 92 3.80 3.03 14.91
C THR A 92 3.10 1.68 14.83
N SER A 93 3.79 0.67 14.30
CA SER A 93 3.39 -0.73 14.38
C SER A 93 4.42 -1.47 15.20
N LEU A 94 4.02 -1.96 16.38
CA LEU A 94 4.82 -2.85 17.19
C LEU A 94 4.54 -4.29 16.75
N ILE A 95 5.55 -4.93 16.16
CA ILE A 95 5.47 -6.31 15.66
C ILE A 95 6.22 -7.20 16.64
N LEU A 96 5.50 -8.04 17.34
CA LEU A 96 6.02 -9.00 18.30
C LEU A 96 6.11 -10.37 17.65
N ASN A 97 7.33 -10.91 17.51
CA ASN A 97 7.57 -12.26 17.00
C ASN A 97 7.99 -13.16 18.14
N SER A 98 7.20 -14.19 18.43
CA SER A 98 7.52 -15.17 19.45
C SER A 98 8.40 -16.32 18.93
N ALA A 99 9.05 -17.04 19.85
CA ALA A 99 10.01 -18.09 19.52
C ALA A 99 9.36 -19.31 18.83
N ASP A 100 8.06 -19.51 19.02
CA ASP A 100 7.25 -20.58 18.39
C ASP A 100 6.80 -20.24 16.96
N GLY A 101 7.05 -19.01 16.49
CA GLY A 101 6.71 -18.53 15.16
C GLY A 101 5.40 -17.76 15.08
N ASP A 102 4.68 -17.62 16.19
CA ASP A 102 3.49 -16.74 16.26
C ASP A 102 3.88 -15.27 16.27
N ASN A 103 2.97 -14.41 15.87
CA ASN A 103 3.15 -12.97 15.94
C ASN A 103 1.92 -12.24 16.48
N ALA A 104 2.17 -11.04 17.02
CA ALA A 104 1.13 -10.08 17.36
C ALA A 104 1.55 -8.69 16.89
N ILE A 105 0.61 -7.92 16.34
CA ILE A 105 0.87 -6.58 15.83
C ILE A 105 -0.08 -5.59 16.50
N ILE A 106 0.49 -4.50 17.01
CA ILE A 106 -0.26 -3.37 17.56
C ILE A 106 0.10 -2.14 16.74
N THR A 107 -0.89 -1.58 16.03
CA THR A 107 -0.69 -0.38 15.21
C THR A 107 -1.49 0.78 15.79
N SER A 108 -0.85 1.93 16.00
CA SER A 108 -1.54 3.18 16.30
C SER A 108 -2.06 3.84 15.02
N THR A 109 -3.15 4.61 15.16
CA THR A 109 -3.84 5.26 14.03
C THR A 109 -4.06 6.75 14.26
N GLY A 110 -3.52 7.31 15.36
CA GLY A 110 -3.80 8.68 15.77
C GLY A 110 -3.38 9.74 14.75
N ALA A 111 -2.22 9.58 14.13
CA ALA A 111 -1.75 10.49 13.10
C ALA A 111 -2.59 10.37 11.82
N ALA A 112 -2.88 9.15 11.36
CA ALA A 112 -3.71 8.92 10.18
C ALA A 112 -5.15 9.46 10.37
N GLU A 113 -5.73 9.30 11.56
CA GLU A 113 -7.04 9.84 11.89
C GLU A 113 -7.06 11.38 11.95
N ALA A 114 -5.98 12.00 12.47
CA ALA A 114 -5.82 13.45 12.55
C ALA A 114 -5.69 14.12 11.17
N LEU A 115 -5.33 13.39 10.12
CA LEU A 115 -5.29 13.93 8.76
C LEU A 115 -6.71 14.23 8.27
N SER A 116 -7.10 15.49 8.28
CA SER A 116 -8.46 15.91 7.94
C SER A 116 -8.78 15.72 6.45
N LEU A 117 -10.07 15.59 6.14
CA LEU A 117 -10.54 15.56 4.75
C LEU A 117 -10.11 16.83 4.00
N ASP A 118 -10.27 18.00 4.62
CA ASP A 118 -9.92 19.30 4.01
C ASP A 118 -8.43 19.38 3.70
N THR A 119 -7.57 18.87 4.57
CA THR A 119 -6.13 18.80 4.31
C THR A 119 -5.85 17.93 3.09
N ILE A 120 -6.43 16.74 2.98
CA ILE A 120 -6.25 15.87 1.81
C ILE A 120 -6.76 16.57 0.54
N VAL A 121 -7.94 17.18 0.59
CA VAL A 121 -8.56 17.89 -0.54
C VAL A 121 -7.70 19.06 -1.01
N SER A 122 -7.05 19.80 -0.09
CA SER A 122 -6.15 20.89 -0.44
C SER A 122 -4.92 20.40 -1.21
N HIS A 123 -4.37 19.25 -0.85
CA HIS A 123 -3.24 18.65 -1.56
C HIS A 123 -3.63 18.01 -2.90
N LEU A 124 -4.90 17.71 -3.11
CA LEU A 124 -5.43 17.29 -4.40
C LEU A 124 -5.78 18.47 -5.33
N ALA A 125 -5.59 19.72 -4.93
CA ALA A 125 -5.94 20.89 -5.73
C ALA A 125 -5.17 20.96 -7.08
N ALA A 126 -3.95 20.42 -7.12
CA ALA A 126 -3.12 20.38 -8.33
C ALA A 126 -3.40 19.15 -9.21
N ALA A 127 -4.27 18.23 -8.76
CA ALA A 127 -4.63 17.04 -9.53
C ALA A 127 -5.45 17.41 -10.78
N ARG A 128 -5.20 16.71 -11.88
CA ARG A 128 -5.83 16.93 -13.18
C ARG A 128 -6.67 15.72 -13.58
N PRO A 129 -7.69 15.88 -14.41
CA PRO A 129 -8.40 14.74 -15.00
C PRO A 129 -7.42 13.72 -15.60
N GLY A 130 -7.63 12.44 -15.27
CA GLY A 130 -6.74 11.36 -15.64
C GLY A 130 -5.63 11.04 -14.63
N ASP A 131 -5.30 11.94 -13.68
CA ASP A 131 -4.44 11.56 -12.55
C ASP A 131 -5.15 10.52 -11.65
N MET A 132 -4.42 9.85 -10.80
CA MET A 132 -4.93 8.72 -10.01
C MET A 132 -4.98 9.06 -8.52
N LEU A 133 -6.07 8.68 -7.84
CA LEU A 133 -6.17 8.64 -6.38
C LEU A 133 -6.19 7.18 -5.91
N LEU A 134 -5.17 6.80 -5.16
CA LEU A 134 -5.04 5.48 -4.52
C LEU A 134 -5.31 5.61 -3.02
N GLN A 135 -6.21 4.78 -2.50
CA GLN A 135 -6.51 4.67 -1.08
C GLN A 135 -6.40 3.23 -0.58
N GLN A 136 -6.17 3.09 0.73
CA GLN A 136 -6.17 1.83 1.47
C GLN A 136 -7.24 1.87 2.56
N GLY A 137 -7.36 0.80 3.35
CA GLY A 137 -8.34 0.69 4.43
C GLY A 137 -7.98 1.43 5.73
N ASN A 138 -7.10 2.44 5.68
CA ASN A 138 -6.59 3.12 6.87
C ASN A 138 -7.43 4.34 7.30
N PHE A 139 -8.35 4.80 6.47
CA PHE A 139 -9.32 5.84 6.82
C PHE A 139 -10.70 5.23 7.11
N SER A 140 -11.56 6.00 7.78
CA SER A 140 -12.94 5.56 7.98
C SER A 140 -13.67 5.38 6.62
N PRO A 141 -14.70 4.51 6.55
CA PRO A 141 -15.49 4.35 5.33
C PRO A 141 -16.07 5.67 4.80
N GLU A 142 -16.51 6.56 5.70
CA GLU A 142 -17.08 7.86 5.34
C GLU A 142 -16.05 8.77 4.70
N LYS A 143 -14.83 8.86 5.29
CA LYS A 143 -13.71 9.64 4.73
C LYS A 143 -13.28 9.07 3.38
N THR A 144 -13.13 7.75 3.28
CA THR A 144 -12.77 7.04 2.06
C THR A 144 -13.80 7.29 0.94
N HIS A 145 -15.08 7.16 1.26
CA HIS A 145 -16.17 7.42 0.32
C HIS A 145 -16.18 8.88 -0.17
N ALA A 146 -16.06 9.84 0.74
CA ALA A 146 -16.03 11.27 0.39
C ALA A 146 -14.85 11.62 -0.54
N LEU A 147 -13.66 11.05 -0.28
CA LEU A 147 -12.49 11.23 -1.13
C LEU A 147 -12.68 10.63 -2.53
N PHE A 148 -13.29 9.46 -2.64
CA PHE A 148 -13.60 8.87 -3.95
C PHE A 148 -14.67 9.67 -4.69
N GLN A 149 -15.70 10.19 -4.02
CA GLN A 149 -16.68 11.08 -4.65
C GLN A 149 -16.00 12.33 -5.23
N LEU A 150 -15.12 12.95 -4.45
CA LEU A 150 -14.34 14.11 -4.90
C LEU A 150 -13.44 13.74 -6.09
N ALA A 151 -12.72 12.63 -6.02
CA ALA A 151 -11.85 12.17 -7.10
C ALA A 151 -12.65 11.98 -8.41
N LYS A 152 -13.79 11.30 -8.33
CA LYS A 152 -14.68 11.11 -9.49
C LYS A 152 -15.19 12.44 -10.05
N SER A 153 -15.60 13.38 -9.20
CA SER A 153 -16.06 14.71 -9.67
C SER A 153 -14.98 15.53 -10.37
N ARG A 154 -13.70 15.25 -10.09
CA ARG A 154 -12.54 15.86 -10.72
C ARG A 154 -11.97 15.07 -11.91
N GLY A 155 -12.61 13.95 -12.28
CA GLY A 155 -12.16 13.09 -13.39
C GLY A 155 -10.89 12.29 -13.07
N LEU A 156 -10.59 12.05 -11.77
CA LEU A 156 -9.48 11.20 -11.38
C LEU A 156 -9.84 9.72 -11.52
N ILE A 157 -8.83 8.90 -11.79
CA ILE A 157 -8.95 7.43 -11.72
C ILE A 157 -8.85 7.02 -10.25
N THR A 158 -9.82 6.25 -9.77
CA THR A 158 -9.88 5.82 -8.38
C THR A 158 -9.41 4.38 -8.22
N VAL A 159 -8.46 4.18 -7.31
CA VAL A 159 -7.89 2.86 -7.00
C VAL A 159 -8.05 2.56 -5.52
N PHE A 160 -8.49 1.35 -5.21
CA PHE A 160 -8.75 0.93 -3.83
C PHE A 160 -8.12 -0.41 -3.48
N ASN A 161 -7.35 -0.41 -2.39
CA ASN A 161 -6.90 -1.60 -1.69
C ASN A 161 -7.49 -1.59 -0.27
N PRO A 162 -8.68 -2.19 -0.02
CA PRO A 162 -9.42 -2.08 1.23
C PRO A 162 -8.83 -2.91 2.37
N SER A 163 -7.58 -2.68 2.68
CA SER A 163 -6.84 -3.37 3.75
C SER A 163 -6.25 -2.34 4.72
N PRO A 164 -6.51 -2.43 6.04
CA PRO A 164 -7.39 -3.41 6.72
C PRO A 164 -8.86 -3.30 6.30
N VAL A 165 -9.59 -4.41 6.37
CA VAL A 165 -10.98 -4.51 5.93
C VAL A 165 -11.92 -3.82 6.93
N HIS A 166 -12.90 -3.08 6.39
CA HIS A 166 -14.07 -2.60 7.12
C HIS A 166 -15.33 -2.82 6.27
N ALA A 167 -16.40 -3.38 6.87
CA ALA A 167 -17.62 -3.73 6.14
C ALA A 167 -18.24 -2.53 5.37
N GLY A 168 -18.12 -1.32 5.91
CA GLY A 168 -18.61 -0.08 5.28
C GLY A 168 -17.95 0.26 3.94
N PHE A 169 -16.81 -0.34 3.59
CA PHE A 169 -16.14 -0.09 2.31
C PHE A 169 -16.91 -0.61 1.11
N SER A 170 -17.85 -1.55 1.29
CA SER A 170 -18.71 -2.01 0.20
C SER A 170 -19.50 -0.87 -0.47
N ALA A 171 -19.81 0.20 0.26
CA ALA A 171 -20.47 1.39 -0.28
C ALA A 171 -19.59 2.20 -1.27
N CYS A 172 -18.29 1.97 -1.28
CA CYS A 172 -17.35 2.70 -2.15
C CYS A 172 -17.30 2.12 -3.58
N TRP A 173 -17.73 0.88 -3.82
CA TRP A 173 -17.53 0.20 -5.11
C TRP A 173 -18.03 0.97 -6.33
N PRO A 174 -19.20 1.65 -6.31
CA PRO A 174 -19.65 2.45 -7.46
C PRO A 174 -18.71 3.60 -7.85
N LEU A 175 -17.80 3.99 -6.93
CA LEU A 175 -16.86 5.08 -7.11
C LEU A 175 -15.45 4.59 -7.46
N VAL A 176 -15.21 3.28 -7.49
CA VAL A 176 -13.88 2.67 -7.67
C VAL A 176 -13.71 2.17 -9.10
N ASP A 177 -12.66 2.62 -9.79
CA ASP A 177 -12.32 2.15 -11.13
C ASP A 177 -11.49 0.87 -11.10
N ILE A 178 -10.53 0.78 -10.15
CA ILE A 178 -9.63 -0.37 -10.00
C ILE A 178 -9.63 -0.79 -8.53
N ALA A 179 -9.95 -2.05 -8.25
CA ALA A 179 -9.81 -2.64 -6.92
C ALA A 179 -8.76 -3.75 -6.93
N VAL A 180 -7.90 -3.77 -5.90
CA VAL A 180 -6.95 -4.85 -5.66
C VAL A 180 -7.23 -5.40 -4.27
N VAL A 181 -7.63 -6.67 -4.21
CA VAL A 181 -8.04 -7.35 -2.98
C VAL A 181 -7.40 -8.73 -2.91
N ASN A 182 -7.24 -9.27 -1.71
CA ASN A 182 -6.96 -10.69 -1.55
C ASN A 182 -8.27 -11.51 -1.48
N GLN A 183 -8.17 -12.84 -1.46
CA GLN A 183 -9.34 -13.73 -1.40
C GLN A 183 -10.24 -13.46 -0.20
N HIS A 184 -9.67 -13.14 0.97
CA HIS A 184 -10.43 -12.87 2.18
C HIS A 184 -11.20 -11.56 2.07
N GLU A 185 -10.53 -10.50 1.62
CA GLU A 185 -11.12 -9.18 1.36
C GLU A 185 -12.23 -9.27 0.29
N ALA A 186 -12.00 -10.03 -0.80
CA ALA A 186 -12.98 -10.23 -1.85
C ALA A 186 -14.27 -10.91 -1.34
N ARG A 187 -14.14 -11.92 -0.47
CA ARG A 187 -15.29 -12.61 0.13
C ARG A 187 -16.10 -11.71 1.06
N GLN A 188 -15.40 -10.86 1.85
CA GLN A 188 -16.06 -9.98 2.81
C GLN A 188 -16.73 -8.77 2.15
N LEU A 189 -16.11 -8.18 1.13
CA LEU A 189 -16.51 -6.90 0.57
C LEU A 189 -17.25 -7.01 -0.78
N GLN A 190 -17.22 -8.16 -1.43
CA GLN A 190 -17.95 -8.45 -2.68
C GLN A 190 -17.80 -7.34 -3.75
N PRO A 191 -16.59 -7.07 -4.28
CA PRO A 191 -16.30 -5.95 -5.19
C PRO A 191 -16.76 -6.20 -6.65
N GLU A 192 -17.91 -6.82 -6.86
CA GLU A 192 -18.36 -7.31 -8.18
C GLU A 192 -18.72 -6.19 -9.16
N ALA A 193 -19.04 -4.99 -8.66
CA ALA A 193 -19.39 -3.83 -9.48
C ALA A 193 -18.20 -3.04 -10.01
N VAL A 194 -16.96 -3.38 -9.63
CA VAL A 194 -15.75 -2.65 -10.02
C VAL A 194 -15.35 -2.99 -11.46
N LYS A 195 -15.02 -1.97 -12.26
CA LYS A 195 -14.65 -2.16 -13.67
C LYS A 195 -13.41 -3.03 -13.87
N THR A 196 -12.39 -2.83 -13.04
CA THR A 196 -11.15 -3.61 -13.05
C THR A 196 -10.91 -4.14 -11.65
N LEU A 197 -11.12 -5.41 -11.45
CA LEU A 197 -10.91 -6.10 -10.19
C LEU A 197 -9.73 -7.04 -10.31
N VAL A 198 -8.78 -6.93 -9.38
CA VAL A 198 -7.68 -7.87 -9.24
C VAL A 198 -7.81 -8.59 -7.91
N VAL A 199 -7.87 -9.92 -7.95
CA VAL A 199 -7.95 -10.78 -6.76
C VAL A 199 -6.66 -11.56 -6.63
N THR A 200 -5.86 -11.26 -5.61
CA THR A 200 -4.61 -11.95 -5.33
C THR A 200 -4.85 -13.24 -4.53
N HIS A 201 -4.11 -14.28 -4.87
CA HIS A 201 -4.17 -15.62 -4.29
C HIS A 201 -2.83 -16.05 -3.68
N GLY A 202 -2.02 -15.10 -3.20
CA GLY A 202 -0.69 -15.35 -2.64
C GLY A 202 0.20 -16.09 -3.64
N SER A 203 0.79 -17.21 -3.19
CA SER A 203 1.69 -18.02 -4.01
C SER A 203 1.04 -18.72 -5.22
N ALA A 204 -0.30 -18.72 -5.33
CA ALA A 204 -0.97 -19.25 -6.52
C ALA A 204 -1.00 -18.25 -7.67
N GLY A 205 -1.00 -16.94 -7.40
CA GLY A 205 -1.05 -15.90 -8.43
C GLY A 205 -2.18 -14.89 -8.24
N ALA A 206 -2.73 -14.36 -9.34
CA ALA A 206 -3.79 -13.37 -9.29
C ALA A 206 -4.76 -13.50 -10.47
N TRP A 207 -6.01 -13.17 -10.24
CA TRP A 207 -7.04 -13.01 -11.28
C TRP A 207 -7.22 -11.53 -11.59
N LEU A 208 -7.26 -11.20 -12.88
CA LEU A 208 -7.74 -9.93 -13.42
C LEU A 208 -9.15 -10.17 -13.98
N ILE A 209 -10.10 -9.38 -13.51
CA ILE A 209 -11.52 -9.46 -13.89
C ILE A 209 -11.94 -8.10 -14.43
N GLN A 210 -12.38 -8.06 -15.70
CA GLN A 210 -12.79 -6.84 -16.40
C GLN A 210 -14.12 -7.14 -17.13
N GLY A 211 -15.23 -6.79 -16.52
CA GLY A 211 -16.54 -7.21 -16.98
C GLY A 211 -16.68 -8.73 -16.98
N SER A 212 -16.95 -9.35 -18.14
CA SER A 212 -17.03 -10.81 -18.29
C SER A 212 -15.67 -11.49 -18.51
N GLN A 213 -14.63 -10.71 -18.83
CA GLN A 213 -13.31 -11.26 -19.10
C GLN A 213 -12.57 -11.59 -17.80
N ARG A 214 -11.99 -12.79 -17.72
CA ARG A 214 -11.17 -13.24 -16.60
C ARG A 214 -9.82 -13.75 -17.12
N THR A 215 -8.75 -13.19 -16.59
CA THR A 215 -7.36 -13.57 -16.94
C THR A 215 -6.64 -13.99 -15.68
N PHE A 216 -6.07 -15.19 -15.67
CA PHE A 216 -5.21 -15.66 -14.58
C PHE A 216 -3.75 -15.43 -14.92
N CYS A 217 -3.00 -14.92 -13.92
CA CYS A 217 -1.56 -14.81 -13.95
C CYS A 217 -0.99 -15.63 -12.78
N PRO A 218 -0.20 -16.68 -13.03
CA PRO A 218 0.43 -17.45 -11.94
C PRO A 218 1.47 -16.60 -11.22
N ALA A 219 1.71 -16.91 -9.95
CA ALA A 219 2.79 -16.26 -9.21
C ALA A 219 4.16 -16.71 -9.74
N GLN A 220 5.13 -15.80 -9.67
CA GLN A 220 6.52 -16.16 -9.90
C GLN A 220 7.00 -17.10 -8.79
N PRO A 221 7.46 -18.33 -9.11
CA PRO A 221 7.97 -19.25 -8.10
C PRO A 221 9.18 -18.67 -7.35
N VAL A 222 9.14 -18.69 -6.04
CA VAL A 222 10.22 -18.20 -5.17
C VAL A 222 10.13 -18.86 -3.79
N GLN A 223 11.26 -19.01 -3.13
CA GLN A 223 11.29 -19.36 -1.71
C GLN A 223 11.08 -18.09 -0.89
N ALA A 224 9.91 -17.98 -0.24
CA ALA A 224 9.58 -16.82 0.58
C ALA A 224 10.35 -16.88 1.92
N LEU A 225 10.97 -15.75 2.28
CA LEU A 225 11.59 -15.52 3.59
C LEU A 225 10.70 -14.66 4.49
N ASP A 226 10.02 -13.67 3.90
CA ASP A 226 9.11 -12.75 4.58
C ASP A 226 8.06 -12.27 3.57
N THR A 227 6.79 -12.34 3.92
CA THR A 227 5.70 -11.95 3.01
C THR A 227 5.23 -10.51 3.21
N THR A 228 5.86 -9.76 4.13
CA THR A 228 5.52 -8.36 4.42
C THR A 228 5.71 -7.49 3.17
N GLY A 229 4.74 -6.65 2.88
CA GLY A 229 4.80 -5.73 1.74
C GLY A 229 4.62 -6.35 0.34
N ALA A 230 4.45 -7.68 0.23
CA ALA A 230 4.24 -8.35 -1.05
C ALA A 230 3.01 -7.84 -1.80
N GLY A 231 1.89 -7.64 -1.09
CA GLY A 231 0.66 -7.10 -1.67
C GLY A 231 0.80 -5.65 -2.12
N ASP A 232 1.52 -4.83 -1.35
CA ASP A 232 1.80 -3.44 -1.69
C ASP A 232 2.71 -3.37 -2.93
N THR A 233 3.73 -4.23 -3.00
CA THR A 233 4.61 -4.37 -4.17
C THR A 233 3.83 -4.79 -5.40
N PHE A 234 2.99 -5.82 -5.28
CA PHE A 234 2.16 -6.29 -6.39
C PHE A 234 1.27 -5.17 -6.93
N LEU A 235 0.53 -4.48 -6.07
CA LEU A 235 -0.38 -3.40 -6.47
C LEU A 235 0.39 -2.27 -7.15
N ALA A 236 1.45 -1.76 -6.54
CA ALA A 236 2.19 -0.60 -7.03
C ALA A 236 2.83 -0.89 -8.40
N VAL A 237 3.48 -2.05 -8.56
CA VAL A 237 4.15 -2.41 -9.82
C VAL A 237 3.15 -2.73 -10.92
N MET A 238 2.01 -3.36 -10.60
CA MET A 238 0.91 -3.54 -11.55
C MET A 238 0.42 -2.21 -12.11
N LEU A 239 0.13 -1.23 -11.24
CA LEU A 239 -0.31 0.10 -11.66
C LEU A 239 0.77 0.79 -12.48
N ALA A 240 2.03 0.80 -12.01
CA ALA A 240 3.13 1.43 -12.71
C ALA A 240 3.35 0.84 -14.10
N SER A 241 3.30 -0.49 -14.24
CA SER A 241 3.43 -1.17 -15.53
C SER A 241 2.37 -0.74 -16.53
N ALA A 242 1.11 -0.65 -16.12
CA ALA A 242 0.03 -0.19 -16.97
C ALA A 242 0.18 1.30 -17.34
N LEU A 243 0.53 2.14 -16.35
CA LEU A 243 0.70 3.59 -16.52
C LEU A 243 1.85 3.93 -17.49
N ILE A 244 3.00 3.30 -17.35
CA ILE A 244 4.19 3.54 -18.21
C ILE A 244 3.87 3.16 -19.65
N ARG A 245 3.15 2.07 -19.88
CA ARG A 245 2.75 1.61 -21.21
C ARG A 245 1.51 2.32 -21.74
N GLN A 246 0.86 3.18 -20.94
CA GLN A 246 -0.37 3.91 -21.27
C GLN A 246 -1.52 2.97 -21.71
N VAL A 247 -1.66 1.84 -21.04
CA VAL A 247 -2.70 0.84 -21.29
C VAL A 247 -3.54 0.60 -20.03
N GLN A 248 -4.67 -0.07 -20.18
CA GLN A 248 -5.40 -0.60 -19.04
C GLN A 248 -4.61 -1.75 -18.39
N THR A 249 -4.92 -2.04 -17.13
CA THR A 249 -4.34 -3.21 -16.45
C THR A 249 -4.54 -4.47 -17.29
N ASP A 250 -3.48 -5.17 -17.58
CA ASP A 250 -3.45 -6.36 -18.43
C ASP A 250 -2.61 -7.49 -17.82
N LYS A 251 -2.49 -8.62 -18.51
CA LYS A 251 -1.73 -9.78 -18.05
C LYS A 251 -0.25 -9.44 -17.84
N LEU A 252 0.34 -8.60 -18.68
CA LEU A 252 1.76 -8.20 -18.55
C LEU A 252 1.97 -7.38 -17.27
N ALA A 253 1.03 -6.48 -16.94
CA ALA A 253 1.08 -5.74 -15.67
C ALA A 253 1.06 -6.68 -14.45
N LEU A 254 0.23 -7.73 -14.47
CA LEU A 254 0.20 -8.74 -13.42
C LEU A 254 1.49 -9.56 -13.36
N THR A 255 2.08 -9.86 -14.51
CA THR A 255 3.37 -10.58 -14.59
C THR A 255 4.49 -9.77 -13.95
N HIS A 256 4.62 -8.48 -14.30
CA HIS A 256 5.59 -7.58 -13.68
C HIS A 256 5.35 -7.45 -12.17
N ALA A 257 4.10 -7.32 -11.75
CA ALA A 257 3.71 -7.27 -10.33
C ALA A 257 4.11 -8.54 -9.57
N SER A 258 3.89 -9.71 -10.16
CA SER A 258 4.25 -11.00 -9.58
C SER A 258 5.77 -11.16 -9.45
N GLN A 259 6.53 -10.77 -10.45
CA GLN A 259 8.00 -10.80 -10.43
C GLN A 259 8.56 -9.86 -9.34
N ALA A 260 8.04 -8.64 -9.24
CA ALA A 260 8.44 -7.69 -8.21
C ALA A 260 8.08 -8.17 -6.80
N ALA A 261 6.89 -8.72 -6.61
CA ALA A 261 6.48 -9.32 -5.34
C ALA A 261 7.38 -10.51 -4.94
N ALA A 262 7.84 -11.32 -5.92
CA ALA A 262 8.79 -12.40 -5.67
C ALA A 262 10.14 -11.88 -5.15
N ILE A 263 10.63 -10.74 -5.66
CA ILE A 263 11.83 -10.08 -5.12
C ILE A 263 11.59 -9.67 -3.66
N THR A 264 10.47 -9.02 -3.38
CA THR A 264 10.13 -8.57 -2.01
C THR A 264 10.11 -9.74 -1.04
N VAL A 265 9.37 -10.82 -1.33
CA VAL A 265 9.24 -11.94 -0.40
C VAL A 265 10.53 -12.77 -0.24
N SER A 266 11.51 -12.62 -1.12
CA SER A 266 12.84 -13.25 -1.00
C SER A 266 13.78 -12.52 -0.06
N ARG A 267 13.35 -11.42 0.55
CA ARG A 267 14.12 -10.55 1.46
C ARG A 267 13.36 -10.37 2.76
N ARG A 268 14.05 -9.92 3.82
CA ARG A 268 13.42 -9.61 5.11
C ARG A 268 13.23 -8.10 5.27
N GLY A 269 12.17 -7.72 5.99
CA GLY A 269 11.82 -6.34 6.29
C GLY A 269 10.83 -5.75 5.28
N THR A 270 10.64 -4.43 5.32
CA THR A 270 9.68 -3.73 4.47
C THR A 270 10.43 -2.88 3.43
N LEU A 271 10.87 -1.68 3.78
CA LEU A 271 11.52 -0.76 2.85
C LEU A 271 12.79 -1.34 2.21
N SER A 272 13.60 -2.07 3.00
CA SER A 272 14.83 -2.74 2.57
C SER A 272 14.56 -3.97 1.69
N ALA A 273 13.40 -4.61 1.83
CA ALA A 273 13.00 -5.76 1.03
C ALA A 273 12.45 -5.35 -0.34
N PHE A 274 11.93 -4.15 -0.48
CA PHE A 274 11.37 -3.67 -1.74
C PHE A 274 12.42 -3.63 -2.86
N PRO A 275 12.01 -3.95 -4.10
CA PRO A 275 12.90 -3.79 -5.25
C PRO A 275 13.41 -2.34 -5.37
N SER A 276 14.68 -2.21 -5.71
CA SER A 276 15.32 -0.92 -5.98
C SER A 276 14.81 -0.29 -7.29
N VAL A 277 15.05 1.01 -7.47
CA VAL A 277 14.76 1.72 -8.73
C VAL A 277 15.36 0.99 -9.94
N HIS A 278 16.59 0.48 -9.81
CA HIS A 278 17.29 -0.22 -10.90
C HIS A 278 16.64 -1.56 -11.24
N GLU A 279 16.26 -2.35 -10.21
CA GLU A 279 15.58 -3.64 -10.41
C GLU A 279 14.20 -3.46 -11.04
N LEU A 280 13.43 -2.46 -10.58
CA LEU A 280 12.13 -2.15 -11.17
C LEU A 280 12.24 -1.64 -12.60
N ALA A 281 13.22 -0.78 -12.88
CA ALA A 281 13.45 -0.31 -14.25
C ALA A 281 13.85 -1.43 -15.21
N ALA A 282 14.61 -2.44 -14.74
CA ALA A 282 14.96 -3.62 -15.54
C ALA A 282 13.73 -4.50 -15.79
N LEU A 283 12.94 -4.75 -14.72
CA LEU A 283 11.74 -5.58 -14.77
C LEU A 283 10.67 -4.99 -15.69
N LEU A 284 10.40 -3.68 -15.60
CA LEU A 284 9.35 -3.01 -16.37
C LEU A 284 9.68 -2.86 -17.87
N ARG A 285 10.95 -3.01 -18.25
CA ARG A 285 11.38 -3.08 -19.66
C ARG A 285 11.25 -4.48 -20.25
N ALA A 286 11.27 -5.52 -19.45
CA ALA A 286 11.16 -6.89 -19.90
C ALA A 286 9.72 -7.21 -20.36
N GLY A 287 9.54 -7.69 -21.59
CA GLY A 287 8.23 -8.08 -22.14
C GLY A 287 7.48 -6.98 -22.91
N GLY A 288 8.14 -5.88 -23.24
CA GLY A 288 7.60 -4.82 -24.12
C GLY A 288 8.00 -4.96 -25.58
N GLU A 289 8.45 -6.16 -26.01
CA GLU A 289 8.73 -6.50 -27.42
C GLU A 289 7.63 -7.38 -27.99
#